data_8fc30efa6cf2c2c7d45a87879b814072
#
_entry.id   8fc30efa6cf2c2c7d45a87879b814072
#
_cell.length_a   1.000
_cell.length_b   1.000
_cell.length_c   1.000
_cell.angle_alpha   90.00
_cell.angle_beta   90.00
_cell.angle_gamma   90.00
#
_symmetry.space_group_name_H-M   'P 1'
#
loop_
_entity.id
_entity.type
_entity.pdbx_description
1 polymer ?
#
loop_
_entity_poly.entity_id
_entity_poly.type
_entity_poly.pdbx_seq_one_letter_code
_entity_poly.pdbx_strand_id
1 'polypeptide(L)'
;MQHNLNIWLIALHSPYSEIFLHYFLKYAFAAYSEICQFPIVLTDQYDYGEAMSAKQVNWPRSKHSYVDLSDGRRLHVVEHLPFSGVAATTTAPAAATSEVKPPVVFESGLGLSRLLWANVTHLLAKAGYRTISYDRSGLGRSPAATERSLEALVADLEQVVRAYAPQGAIIVGHSYGGIMARLLTARQPQLVKALVLVDPSSEFVGGQIGPLGKRLEALFDSAITFSRDLKLLPIFLMAAGYKHLPARLQQKVRVEDVSDAALKARRQENKGYYPALAKLREQPLPHPQVPVEILLASSSPESEWFKAHSEYASKLPDAHLWQASTSSHMVPLLKPQEVALAVKQADARRSA
;
A
#
# COMPACT_ATOMS: atom_id res chain seq x y z
N MET A 1 20.91 17.20 -28.93
CA MET A 1 19.76 17.72 -28.15
C MET A 1 18.42 17.53 -28.85
N GLN A 2 18.30 17.71 -30.16
CA GLN A 2 17.02 17.54 -30.89
C GLN A 2 16.51 16.10 -31.00
N HIS A 3 17.35 15.07 -30.93
CA HIS A 3 16.93 13.67 -30.98
C HIS A 3 16.22 13.20 -29.69
N ASN A 4 16.47 13.81 -28.56
CA ASN A 4 15.82 13.45 -27.29
C ASN A 4 14.44 14.08 -27.11
N LEU A 5 14.14 15.24 -27.75
CA LEU A 5 12.83 15.86 -27.67
C LEU A 5 11.73 15.07 -28.39
N ASN A 6 12.06 14.43 -29.50
CA ASN A 6 11.09 13.62 -30.27
C ASN A 6 10.69 12.32 -29.55
N ILE A 7 11.53 11.78 -28.68
CA ILE A 7 11.19 10.60 -27.84
C ILE A 7 10.16 10.98 -26.79
N TRP A 8 10.20 12.19 -26.26
CA TRP A 8 9.24 12.70 -25.28
C TRP A 8 7.84 12.95 -25.86
N LEU A 9 7.77 13.40 -27.11
CA LEU A 9 6.49 13.68 -27.80
C LEU A 9 5.74 12.39 -28.19
N ILE A 10 6.42 11.29 -28.45
CA ILE A 10 5.81 9.98 -28.77
C ILE A 10 5.32 9.27 -27.50
N ALA A 11 5.89 9.57 -26.34
CA ALA A 11 5.44 9.02 -25.04
C ALA A 11 4.05 9.52 -24.61
N LEU A 12 3.55 10.62 -25.17
CA LEU A 12 2.31 11.28 -24.79
C LEU A 12 1.01 10.58 -25.25
N HIS A 13 1.08 9.50 -26.02
CA HIS A 13 -0.10 8.85 -26.61
C HIS A 13 -0.39 7.44 -26.07
N SER A 14 0.18 7.06 -24.93
CA SER A 14 -0.16 5.81 -24.23
C SER A 14 -1.09 6.13 -23.04
N PRO A 15 -2.15 5.35 -22.78
CA PRO A 15 -3.02 5.56 -21.61
C PRO A 15 -2.28 5.49 -20.26
N TYR A 16 -1.04 4.94 -20.26
CA TYR A 16 -0.15 4.91 -19.10
C TYR A 16 0.77 6.12 -19.02
N SER A 17 0.99 6.82 -20.14
CA SER A 17 1.83 8.02 -20.15
C SER A 17 1.17 9.18 -19.43
N GLU A 18 -0.15 9.29 -19.46
CA GLU A 18 -0.86 10.33 -18.72
C GLU A 18 -0.75 10.12 -17.22
N ILE A 19 -0.91 8.90 -16.72
CA ILE A 19 -0.75 8.57 -15.30
C ILE A 19 0.71 8.77 -14.90
N PHE A 20 1.65 8.24 -15.68
CA PHE A 20 3.08 8.33 -15.41
C PHE A 20 3.58 9.78 -15.52
N LEU A 21 3.26 10.47 -16.61
CA LEU A 21 3.69 11.85 -16.84
C LEU A 21 3.04 12.79 -15.84
N HIS A 22 1.77 12.59 -15.51
CA HIS A 22 1.06 13.35 -14.48
C HIS A 22 1.73 13.17 -13.10
N TYR A 23 2.04 11.94 -12.68
CA TYR A 23 2.70 11.70 -11.41
C TYR A 23 4.17 12.15 -11.43
N PHE A 24 4.92 11.84 -12.48
CA PHE A 24 6.31 12.25 -12.59
C PHE A 24 6.46 13.77 -12.67
N LEU A 25 5.69 14.45 -13.52
CA LEU A 25 5.74 15.91 -13.63
C LEU A 25 5.16 16.57 -12.37
N LYS A 26 4.06 16.08 -11.82
CA LYS A 26 3.48 16.61 -10.58
C LYS A 26 4.45 16.50 -9.41
N TYR A 27 5.15 15.39 -9.26
CA TYR A 27 6.12 15.20 -8.17
C TYR A 27 7.49 15.81 -8.48
N ALA A 28 7.96 15.80 -9.72
CA ALA A 28 9.17 16.50 -10.12
C ALA A 28 9.02 18.02 -10.02
N PHE A 29 7.86 18.55 -10.40
CA PHE A 29 7.55 19.99 -10.29
C PHE A 29 7.36 20.42 -8.82
N ALA A 30 6.68 19.62 -8.00
CA ALA A 30 6.55 19.90 -6.56
C ALA A 30 7.92 19.90 -5.86
N ALA A 31 8.78 18.92 -6.16
CA ALA A 31 10.14 18.88 -5.64
C ALA A 31 10.99 20.06 -6.13
N TYR A 32 10.82 20.47 -7.39
CA TYR A 32 11.52 21.61 -7.95
C TYR A 32 11.07 22.95 -7.31
N SER A 33 9.78 23.10 -7.01
CA SER A 33 9.25 24.30 -6.34
C SER A 33 9.74 24.41 -4.87
N GLU A 34 9.91 23.29 -4.17
CA GLU A 34 10.50 23.27 -2.81
C GLU A 34 12.00 23.63 -2.83
N ILE A 35 12.72 23.27 -3.91
CA ILE A 35 14.16 23.59 -4.06
C ILE A 35 14.37 25.05 -4.48
N CYS A 36 13.49 25.61 -5.31
CA CYS A 36 13.70 26.91 -5.92
C CYS A 36 13.00 28.08 -5.22
N GLN A 37 12.28 27.88 -4.12
CA GLN A 37 11.55 28.92 -3.37
C GLN A 37 10.66 29.85 -4.21
N PHE A 38 10.14 29.40 -5.35
CA PHE A 38 9.18 30.14 -6.13
C PHE A 38 7.75 29.74 -5.75
N PRO A 39 6.85 30.71 -5.43
CA PRO A 39 5.47 30.41 -5.10
C PRO A 39 4.71 30.06 -6.39
N ILE A 40 4.62 28.79 -6.74
CA ILE A 40 3.62 28.34 -7.69
C ILE A 40 2.36 28.06 -6.90
N VAL A 41 1.43 28.99 -6.96
CA VAL A 41 0.08 28.85 -6.41
C VAL A 41 -0.67 27.83 -7.28
N LEU A 42 -0.58 26.56 -6.90
CA LEU A 42 -1.56 25.56 -7.32
C LEU A 42 -2.68 25.63 -6.30
N THR A 43 -3.78 26.27 -6.69
CA THR A 43 -5.01 26.35 -5.92
C THR A 43 -5.74 25.02 -5.91
N ASP A 44 -5.21 24.04 -5.19
CA ASP A 44 -6.03 23.02 -4.58
C ASP A 44 -6.15 23.42 -3.10
N GLN A 45 -7.24 24.09 -2.74
CA GLN A 45 -7.65 24.30 -1.35
C GLN A 45 -7.93 22.92 -0.72
N TYR A 46 -6.88 22.25 -0.31
CA TYR A 46 -7.02 21.14 0.62
C TYR A 46 -7.08 21.72 2.02
N ASP A 47 -8.28 21.70 2.56
CA ASP A 47 -8.48 21.89 4.00
C ASP A 47 -7.76 20.74 4.74
N TYR A 48 -6.54 21.01 5.16
CA TYR A 48 -5.77 20.13 6.05
C TYR A 48 -6.35 20.30 7.45
N GLY A 49 -7.54 19.76 7.66
CA GLY A 49 -8.10 19.62 8.99
C GLY A 49 -7.06 18.92 9.88
N GLU A 50 -6.42 19.72 10.73
CA GLU A 50 -5.46 19.35 11.76
C GLU A 50 -4.30 18.46 11.27
N ALA A 51 -3.32 19.07 10.59
CA ALA A 51 -1.95 18.58 10.59
C ALA A 51 -1.59 18.24 12.06
N MET A 52 -1.38 16.95 12.35
CA MET A 52 -1.01 16.50 13.70
C MET A 52 0.26 17.23 14.09
N SER A 53 0.07 18.35 14.80
CA SER A 53 1.13 19.16 15.37
C SER A 53 2.12 18.25 16.08
N ALA A 54 3.40 18.59 16.03
CA ALA A 54 4.53 17.86 16.65
C ALA A 54 4.47 17.79 18.20
N LYS A 55 3.32 18.06 18.83
CA LYS A 55 3.06 17.75 20.23
C LYS A 55 3.14 16.23 20.37
N GLN A 56 3.98 15.76 21.27
CA GLN A 56 4.26 14.38 21.65
C GLN A 56 3.06 13.43 21.41
N VAL A 57 2.94 12.92 20.20
CA VAL A 57 1.97 11.88 19.88
C VAL A 57 2.47 10.62 20.55
N ASN A 58 1.73 10.14 21.53
CA ASN A 58 2.06 8.91 22.24
C ASN A 58 1.85 7.75 21.27
N TRP A 59 2.92 7.31 20.61
CA TRP A 59 2.90 6.20 19.66
C TRP A 59 2.73 4.89 20.41
N PRO A 60 1.92 3.94 19.90
CA PRO A 60 1.77 2.64 20.53
C PRO A 60 3.13 1.96 20.65
N ARG A 61 3.27 1.16 21.70
CA ARG A 61 4.47 0.33 21.86
C ARG A 61 4.53 -0.62 20.64
N SER A 62 5.57 -0.45 19.83
CA SER A 62 5.85 -1.33 18.71
C SER A 62 6.85 -2.40 19.14
N LYS A 63 6.51 -3.65 18.88
CA LYS A 63 7.43 -4.78 19.02
C LYS A 63 8.02 -5.09 17.64
N HIS A 64 9.33 -4.99 17.54
CA HIS A 64 10.08 -5.41 16.35
C HIS A 64 10.55 -6.85 16.55
N SER A 65 10.32 -7.69 15.57
CA SER A 65 10.70 -9.10 15.58
C SER A 65 11.01 -9.58 14.16
N TYR A 66 11.40 -10.83 14.05
CA TYR A 66 11.55 -11.51 12.78
C TYR A 66 10.69 -12.79 12.80
N VAL A 67 10.05 -13.09 11.68
CA VAL A 67 9.44 -14.39 11.44
C VAL A 67 10.40 -15.22 10.60
N ASP A 68 10.72 -16.41 11.07
CA ASP A 68 11.50 -17.37 10.30
C ASP A 68 10.56 -18.08 9.32
N LEU A 69 10.95 -18.10 8.05
CA LEU A 69 10.20 -18.74 6.99
C LEU A 69 10.66 -20.19 6.81
N SER A 70 9.80 -21.03 6.25
CA SER A 70 10.05 -22.47 6.06
C SER A 70 11.28 -22.79 5.18
N ASP A 71 11.74 -21.81 4.37
CA ASP A 71 12.92 -21.92 3.51
C ASP A 71 14.19 -21.33 4.14
N GLY A 72 14.18 -21.01 5.44
CA GLY A 72 15.30 -20.47 6.19
C GLY A 72 15.49 -18.95 6.04
N ARG A 73 14.67 -18.26 5.22
CA ARG A 73 14.64 -16.80 5.20
C ARG A 73 13.94 -16.26 6.44
N ARG A 74 14.12 -14.99 6.72
CA ARG A 74 13.37 -14.30 7.78
C ARG A 74 12.89 -12.93 7.32
N LEU A 75 11.71 -12.55 7.81
CA LEU A 75 11.10 -11.26 7.51
C LEU A 75 10.98 -10.42 8.77
N HIS A 76 11.34 -9.15 8.66
CA HIS A 76 11.16 -8.18 9.72
C HIS A 76 9.69 -7.81 9.86
N VAL A 77 9.17 -7.95 11.07
CA VAL A 77 7.77 -7.68 11.42
C VAL A 77 7.72 -6.63 12.51
N VAL A 78 6.74 -5.73 12.39
CA VAL A 78 6.41 -4.74 13.42
C VAL A 78 4.98 -4.95 13.86
N GLU A 79 4.83 -5.28 15.11
CA GLU A 79 3.56 -5.46 15.78
C GLU A 79 3.25 -4.23 16.64
N HIS A 80 2.05 -3.67 16.52
CA HIS A 80 1.53 -2.69 17.47
C HIS A 80 0.39 -3.31 18.25
N LEU A 81 0.52 -3.25 19.57
CA LEU A 81 -0.54 -3.69 20.48
C LEU A 81 -1.56 -2.57 20.68
N PRO A 82 -2.81 -2.92 20.97
CA PRO A 82 -3.81 -1.94 21.40
C PRO A 82 -3.28 -1.04 22.52
N PHE A 83 -3.70 0.22 22.53
CA PHE A 83 -3.37 1.08 23.65
C PHE A 83 -3.96 0.53 24.95
N SER A 84 -3.11 0.26 25.95
CA SER A 84 -3.54 -0.09 27.28
C SER A 84 -4.18 1.16 27.91
N GLY A 85 -5.48 1.20 28.09
CA GLY A 85 -6.19 2.35 28.70
C GLY A 85 -7.48 2.74 27.98
N VAL A 86 -7.83 2.17 26.85
CA VAL A 86 -9.20 2.19 26.33
C VAL A 86 -9.99 1.04 26.98
N ALA A 87 -9.95 0.97 28.32
CA ALA A 87 -11.04 0.39 29.06
C ALA A 87 -12.27 1.26 28.74
N ALA A 88 -13.34 0.64 28.28
CA ALA A 88 -14.59 1.29 27.96
C ALA A 88 -15.00 2.32 29.02
N THR A 89 -14.71 3.61 28.76
CA THR A 89 -15.41 4.69 29.45
C THR A 89 -16.77 4.84 28.79
N THR A 90 -17.55 3.78 28.83
CA THR A 90 -18.99 3.84 28.65
C THR A 90 -19.60 3.28 29.93
N THR A 91 -20.33 4.14 30.63
CA THR A 91 -21.31 3.81 31.67
C THR A 91 -22.46 2.99 31.04
N ALA A 92 -22.14 1.88 30.39
CA ALA A 92 -23.09 0.88 29.94
C ALA A 92 -22.92 -0.37 30.82
N PRO A 93 -24.01 -1.03 31.25
CA PRO A 93 -23.97 -2.16 32.17
C PRO A 93 -23.14 -3.30 31.57
N ALA A 94 -22.35 -3.95 32.42
CA ALA A 94 -21.45 -5.07 32.13
C ALA A 94 -22.23 -6.33 31.70
N ALA A 95 -22.64 -6.37 30.43
CA ALA A 95 -23.29 -7.55 29.83
C ALA A 95 -22.95 -7.77 28.36
N ALA A 96 -21.90 -7.10 27.82
CA ALA A 96 -21.38 -7.44 26.50
C ALA A 96 -19.98 -8.05 26.68
N THR A 97 -19.86 -9.34 26.45
CA THR A 97 -18.58 -9.99 26.19
C THR A 97 -17.96 -9.23 25.03
N SER A 98 -16.97 -8.34 25.30
CA SER A 98 -16.30 -7.59 24.23
C SER A 98 -15.59 -8.62 23.35
N GLU A 99 -16.17 -8.89 22.19
CA GLU A 99 -15.53 -9.76 21.20
C GLU A 99 -14.12 -9.26 20.91
N VAL A 100 -13.13 -10.13 21.04
CA VAL A 100 -11.73 -9.77 20.79
C VAL A 100 -11.59 -9.42 19.31
N LYS A 101 -11.24 -8.19 19.01
CA LYS A 101 -11.03 -7.72 17.63
C LYS A 101 -9.99 -8.57 16.92
N PRO A 102 -10.23 -8.98 15.68
CA PRO A 102 -9.24 -9.72 14.90
C PRO A 102 -7.98 -8.87 14.68
N PRO A 103 -6.81 -9.50 14.62
CA PRO A 103 -5.60 -8.82 14.19
C PRO A 103 -5.75 -8.28 12.77
N VAL A 104 -5.03 -7.18 12.47
CA VAL A 104 -4.99 -6.57 11.14
C VAL A 104 -3.60 -6.74 10.57
N VAL A 105 -3.48 -7.43 9.42
CA VAL A 105 -2.20 -7.67 8.73
C VAL A 105 -2.15 -6.85 7.45
N PHE A 106 -1.04 -6.15 7.23
CA PHE A 106 -0.86 -5.21 6.14
C PHE A 106 0.10 -5.71 5.09
N GLU A 107 -0.33 -5.67 3.82
CA GLU A 107 0.47 -5.98 2.64
C GLU A 107 0.69 -4.72 1.80
N SER A 108 1.95 -4.33 1.63
CA SER A 108 2.32 -3.08 0.96
C SER A 108 2.29 -3.21 -0.57
N GLY A 109 2.21 -2.07 -1.27
CA GLY A 109 2.34 -1.99 -2.71
C GLY A 109 3.72 -2.38 -3.23
N LEU A 110 3.88 -2.42 -4.55
CA LEU A 110 5.12 -2.81 -5.23
C LEU A 110 6.29 -1.96 -4.77
N GLY A 111 7.34 -2.62 -4.27
CA GLY A 111 8.58 -1.97 -3.83
C GLY A 111 8.44 -1.08 -2.59
N LEU A 112 7.33 -1.15 -1.86
CA LEU A 112 7.08 -0.35 -0.66
C LEU A 112 7.28 -1.18 0.61
N SER A 113 7.89 -0.57 1.62
CA SER A 113 8.10 -1.18 2.94
C SER A 113 6.87 -1.00 3.85
N ARG A 114 6.93 -1.60 5.03
CA ARG A 114 5.95 -1.44 6.12
C ARG A 114 5.69 0.02 6.52
N LEU A 115 6.64 0.92 6.23
CA LEU A 115 6.54 2.34 6.63
C LEU A 115 5.35 3.05 5.97
N LEU A 116 4.85 2.53 4.84
CA LEU A 116 3.60 2.95 4.23
C LEU A 116 2.43 2.99 5.22
N TRP A 117 2.38 2.05 6.14
CA TRP A 117 1.24 1.81 7.04
C TRP A 117 1.34 2.50 8.40
N ALA A 118 2.44 3.21 8.67
CA ALA A 118 2.75 3.70 10.01
C ALA A 118 1.63 4.53 10.65
N ASN A 119 1.02 5.46 9.91
CA ASN A 119 -0.10 6.27 10.43
C ASN A 119 -1.38 5.43 10.61
N VAL A 120 -1.66 4.50 9.70
CA VAL A 120 -2.83 3.61 9.77
C VAL A 120 -2.73 2.68 10.97
N THR A 121 -1.58 2.03 11.18
CA THR A 121 -1.35 1.13 12.33
C THR A 121 -1.48 1.87 13.66
N HIS A 122 -1.02 3.12 13.72
CA HIS A 122 -1.21 3.96 14.90
C HIS A 122 -2.68 4.24 15.21
N LEU A 123 -3.47 4.61 14.18
CA LEU A 123 -4.91 4.89 14.34
C LEU A 123 -5.69 3.64 14.77
N LEU A 124 -5.37 2.49 14.18
CA LEU A 124 -6.03 1.23 14.51
C LEU A 124 -5.64 0.72 15.90
N ALA A 125 -4.38 0.88 16.31
CA ALA A 125 -3.96 0.54 17.67
C ALA A 125 -4.70 1.40 18.72
N LYS A 126 -4.92 2.70 18.43
CA LYS A 126 -5.80 3.56 19.26
C LYS A 126 -7.25 3.07 19.28
N ALA A 127 -7.73 2.49 18.19
CA ALA A 127 -9.07 1.92 18.10
C ALA A 127 -9.18 0.51 18.70
N GLY A 128 -8.12 0.02 19.33
CA GLY A 128 -8.12 -1.28 20.02
C GLY A 128 -7.79 -2.49 19.14
N TYR A 129 -7.24 -2.28 17.95
CA TYR A 129 -6.76 -3.36 17.09
C TYR A 129 -5.29 -3.68 17.34
N ARG A 130 -4.96 -4.96 17.35
CA ARG A 130 -3.60 -5.43 17.18
C ARG A 130 -3.25 -5.38 15.70
N THR A 131 -2.16 -4.71 15.33
CA THR A 131 -1.76 -4.52 13.93
C THR A 131 -0.39 -5.12 13.66
N ILE A 132 -0.25 -5.76 12.50
CA ILE A 132 0.96 -6.42 12.05
C ILE A 132 1.31 -5.87 10.67
N SER A 133 2.46 -5.21 10.55
CA SER A 133 3.06 -4.80 9.29
C SER A 133 4.44 -5.43 9.15
N TYR A 134 4.86 -5.73 7.95
CA TYR A 134 6.13 -6.40 7.71
C TYR A 134 6.82 -5.88 6.46
N ASP A 135 8.09 -6.15 6.37
CA ASP A 135 8.89 -5.87 5.18
C ASP A 135 9.06 -7.15 4.38
N ARG A 136 8.65 -7.16 3.12
CA ARG A 136 8.97 -8.25 2.21
C ARG A 136 10.49 -8.37 2.03
N SER A 137 10.97 -9.54 1.68
CA SER A 137 12.41 -9.81 1.47
C SER A 137 13.08 -8.71 0.63
N GLY A 138 14.20 -8.17 1.10
CA GLY A 138 14.95 -7.11 0.44
C GLY A 138 14.39 -5.70 0.61
N LEU A 139 13.19 -5.54 1.19
CA LEU A 139 12.63 -4.24 1.55
C LEU A 139 12.83 -3.94 3.03
N GLY A 140 12.87 -2.65 3.37
CA GLY A 140 13.01 -2.19 4.74
C GLY A 140 14.17 -2.87 5.46
N ARG A 141 13.86 -3.67 6.48
CA ARG A 141 14.85 -4.37 7.31
C ARG A 141 14.92 -5.88 7.07
N SER A 142 14.17 -6.39 6.09
CA SER A 142 14.23 -7.81 5.72
C SER A 142 15.43 -8.11 4.83
N PRO A 143 16.16 -9.21 5.07
CA PRO A 143 17.21 -9.66 4.17
C PRO A 143 16.69 -9.90 2.75
N ALA A 144 17.55 -9.76 1.76
CA ALA A 144 17.22 -10.00 0.36
C ALA A 144 16.95 -11.48 0.08
N ALA A 145 16.05 -11.74 -0.88
CA ALA A 145 15.82 -13.06 -1.43
C ALA A 145 16.12 -13.09 -2.93
N THR A 146 16.40 -14.28 -3.44
CA THR A 146 16.59 -14.52 -4.87
C THR A 146 15.24 -14.66 -5.60
N GLU A 147 14.29 -15.37 -5.00
CA GLU A 147 12.95 -15.60 -5.53
C GLU A 147 11.97 -14.53 -5.03
N ARG A 148 11.26 -13.90 -5.97
CA ARG A 148 10.28 -12.85 -5.70
C ARG A 148 9.10 -12.90 -6.70
N SER A 149 8.74 -14.09 -7.13
CA SER A 149 7.50 -14.28 -7.89
C SER A 149 6.28 -13.92 -7.04
N LEU A 150 5.15 -13.66 -7.67
CA LEU A 150 3.89 -13.40 -6.95
C LEU A 150 3.56 -14.56 -6.01
N GLU A 151 3.79 -15.80 -6.45
CA GLU A 151 3.59 -17.01 -5.66
C GLU A 151 4.45 -17.03 -4.39
N ALA A 152 5.72 -16.69 -4.50
CA ALA A 152 6.63 -16.61 -3.35
C ALA A 152 6.23 -15.49 -2.37
N LEU A 153 5.83 -14.32 -2.90
CA LEU A 153 5.38 -13.21 -2.06
C LEU A 153 4.09 -13.53 -1.30
N VAL A 154 3.16 -14.25 -1.93
CA VAL A 154 1.92 -14.71 -1.27
C VAL A 154 2.22 -15.79 -0.23
N ALA A 155 3.17 -16.69 -0.49
CA ALA A 155 3.61 -17.68 0.50
C ALA A 155 4.28 -17.01 1.71
N ASP A 156 5.05 -15.96 1.50
CA ASP A 156 5.63 -15.14 2.58
C ASP A 156 4.52 -14.50 3.43
N LEU A 157 3.52 -13.86 2.79
CA LEU A 157 2.36 -13.29 3.48
C LEU A 157 1.60 -14.34 4.29
N GLU A 158 1.36 -15.52 3.71
CA GLU A 158 0.71 -16.64 4.41
C GLU A 158 1.46 -17.03 5.69
N GLN A 159 2.78 -17.16 5.62
CA GLN A 159 3.60 -17.50 6.78
C GLN A 159 3.56 -16.42 7.87
N VAL A 160 3.56 -15.14 7.47
CA VAL A 160 3.37 -14.03 8.42
C VAL A 160 2.00 -14.10 9.09
N VAL A 161 0.92 -14.34 8.33
CA VAL A 161 -0.43 -14.48 8.89
C VAL A 161 -0.50 -15.68 9.84
N ARG A 162 0.02 -16.83 9.46
CA ARG A 162 0.04 -18.03 10.33
C ARG A 162 0.81 -17.80 11.63
N ALA A 163 1.92 -17.08 11.58
CA ALA A 163 2.75 -16.82 12.76
C ALA A 163 2.11 -15.81 13.72
N TYR A 164 1.45 -14.79 13.21
CA TYR A 164 0.94 -13.67 14.03
C TYR A 164 -0.56 -13.68 14.24
N ALA A 165 -1.30 -14.34 13.37
CA ALA A 165 -2.77 -14.39 13.39
C ALA A 165 -3.30 -15.78 12.98
N PRO A 166 -2.92 -16.87 13.66
CA PRO A 166 -3.29 -18.24 13.26
C PRO A 166 -4.81 -18.48 13.25
N GLN A 167 -5.57 -17.70 13.99
CA GLN A 167 -7.05 -17.72 14.03
C GLN A 167 -7.69 -16.92 12.87
N GLY A 168 -6.87 -16.33 11.99
CA GLY A 168 -7.26 -15.46 10.91
C GLY A 168 -7.21 -13.97 11.27
N ALA A 169 -7.11 -13.13 10.25
CA ALA A 169 -6.93 -11.68 10.34
C ALA A 169 -7.81 -10.92 9.36
N ILE A 170 -7.99 -9.63 9.59
CA ILE A 170 -8.37 -8.70 8.53
C ILE A 170 -7.10 -8.43 7.72
N ILE A 171 -7.15 -8.72 6.42
CA ILE A 171 -6.00 -8.47 5.52
C ILE A 171 -6.22 -7.17 4.77
N VAL A 172 -5.24 -6.27 4.87
CA VAL A 172 -5.27 -4.97 4.19
C VAL A 172 -4.18 -4.94 3.13
N GLY A 173 -4.56 -4.83 1.87
CA GLY A 173 -3.61 -4.80 0.74
C GLY A 173 -3.69 -3.49 -0.05
N HIS A 174 -2.55 -2.84 -0.26
CA HIS A 174 -2.44 -1.65 -1.10
C HIS A 174 -1.83 -1.99 -2.46
N SER A 175 -2.42 -1.47 -3.55
CA SER A 175 -1.86 -1.62 -4.91
C SER A 175 -1.59 -3.10 -5.24
N TYR A 176 -0.34 -3.47 -5.58
CA TYR A 176 0.08 -4.85 -5.81
C TYR A 176 -0.15 -5.76 -4.59
N GLY A 177 -0.03 -5.23 -3.38
CA GLY A 177 -0.41 -5.95 -2.15
C GLY A 177 -1.88 -6.35 -2.11
N GLY A 178 -2.76 -5.63 -2.80
CA GLY A 178 -4.17 -6.01 -2.98
C GLY A 178 -4.33 -7.32 -3.77
N ILE A 179 -3.49 -7.54 -4.78
CA ILE A 179 -3.45 -8.82 -5.53
C ILE A 179 -2.97 -9.95 -4.61
N MET A 180 -1.92 -9.72 -3.82
CA MET A 180 -1.41 -10.72 -2.86
C MET A 180 -2.46 -11.08 -1.82
N ALA A 181 -3.17 -10.09 -1.28
CA ALA A 181 -4.25 -10.28 -0.32
C ALA A 181 -5.42 -11.10 -0.91
N ARG A 182 -5.82 -10.84 -2.14
CA ARG A 182 -6.84 -11.61 -2.87
C ARG A 182 -6.39 -13.05 -3.11
N LEU A 183 -5.13 -13.25 -3.51
CA LEU A 183 -4.56 -14.60 -3.70
C LEU A 183 -4.49 -15.39 -2.40
N LEU A 184 -4.07 -14.76 -1.30
CA LEU A 184 -4.11 -15.39 0.01
C LEU A 184 -5.53 -15.80 0.39
N THR A 185 -6.51 -14.91 0.18
CA THR A 185 -7.93 -15.19 0.46
C THR A 185 -8.44 -16.38 -0.34
N ALA A 186 -8.06 -16.47 -1.62
CA ALA A 186 -8.46 -17.58 -2.48
C ALA A 186 -7.81 -18.92 -2.07
N ARG A 187 -6.57 -18.91 -1.61
CA ARG A 187 -5.80 -20.12 -1.25
C ARG A 187 -6.06 -20.58 0.19
N GLN A 188 -6.28 -19.64 1.09
CA GLN A 188 -6.37 -19.88 2.55
C GLN A 188 -7.53 -19.07 3.15
N PRO A 189 -8.77 -19.30 2.73
CA PRO A 189 -9.92 -18.50 3.17
C PRO A 189 -10.10 -18.52 4.69
N GLN A 190 -9.71 -19.58 5.38
CA GLN A 190 -9.77 -19.71 6.84
C GLN A 190 -8.85 -18.73 7.59
N LEU A 191 -7.81 -18.22 6.92
CA LEU A 191 -6.90 -17.22 7.50
C LEU A 191 -7.37 -15.78 7.31
N VAL A 192 -8.46 -15.56 6.55
CA VAL A 192 -8.96 -14.22 6.23
C VAL A 192 -10.34 -14.02 6.83
N LYS A 193 -10.48 -13.06 7.72
CA LYS A 193 -11.75 -12.70 8.37
C LYS A 193 -12.51 -11.62 7.60
N ALA A 194 -11.79 -10.71 7.00
CA ALA A 194 -12.27 -9.68 6.08
C ALA A 194 -11.11 -9.18 5.20
N LEU A 195 -11.43 -8.58 4.08
CA LEU A 195 -10.46 -8.08 3.11
C LEU A 195 -10.65 -6.57 2.90
N VAL A 196 -9.58 -5.80 3.01
CA VAL A 196 -9.58 -4.36 2.72
C VAL A 196 -8.60 -4.09 1.59
N LEU A 197 -9.08 -3.61 0.47
CA LEU A 197 -8.33 -3.33 -0.73
C LEU A 197 -8.19 -1.81 -0.89
N VAL A 198 -6.97 -1.30 -0.75
CA VAL A 198 -6.69 0.14 -0.80
C VAL A 198 -6.02 0.45 -2.13
N ASP A 199 -6.76 1.10 -3.01
CA ASP A 199 -6.38 1.43 -4.39
C ASP A 199 -5.66 0.27 -5.09
N PRO A 200 -6.28 -0.94 -5.09
CA PRO A 200 -5.61 -2.18 -5.43
C PRO A 200 -5.30 -2.26 -6.91
N SER A 201 -4.19 -2.89 -7.29
CA SER A 201 -3.97 -3.29 -8.68
C SER A 201 -5.08 -4.22 -9.17
N SER A 202 -5.40 -4.11 -10.44
CA SER A 202 -6.42 -4.95 -11.09
C SER A 202 -5.85 -5.63 -12.32
N GLU A 203 -6.09 -6.92 -12.45
CA GLU A 203 -5.77 -7.68 -13.64
C GLU A 203 -6.62 -7.28 -14.87
N PHE A 204 -7.73 -6.59 -14.63
CA PHE A 204 -8.67 -6.17 -15.70
C PHE A 204 -8.35 -4.78 -16.25
N VAL A 205 -7.51 -4.01 -15.58
CA VAL A 205 -7.09 -2.69 -16.05
C VAL A 205 -5.72 -2.78 -16.68
N GLY A 206 -5.62 -2.21 -17.88
CA GLY A 206 -4.38 -2.16 -18.62
C GLY A 206 -4.05 -3.48 -19.33
N GLY A 207 -3.98 -3.41 -20.65
CA GLY A 207 -3.61 -4.51 -21.52
C GLY A 207 -2.18 -5.02 -21.27
N GLN A 208 -1.70 -5.92 -22.11
CA GLN A 208 -0.30 -6.30 -22.14
C GLN A 208 0.55 -5.06 -22.41
N ILE A 209 1.57 -4.84 -21.61
CA ILE A 209 2.54 -3.78 -21.91
C ILE A 209 3.25 -4.16 -23.21
N GLY A 210 2.96 -3.38 -24.26
CA GLY A 210 3.67 -3.49 -25.52
C GLY A 210 5.17 -3.15 -25.40
N PRO A 211 5.95 -3.34 -26.47
CA PRO A 211 7.40 -3.05 -26.44
C PRO A 211 7.75 -1.63 -25.98
N LEU A 212 6.91 -0.65 -26.33
CA LEU A 212 7.09 0.75 -25.89
C LEU A 212 6.89 0.89 -24.38
N GLY A 213 5.85 0.27 -23.82
CA GLY A 213 5.58 0.30 -22.39
C GLY A 213 6.74 -0.31 -21.58
N LYS A 214 7.30 -1.45 -22.04
CA LYS A 214 8.50 -2.06 -21.43
C LYS A 214 9.72 -1.13 -21.45
N ARG A 215 9.91 -0.36 -22.53
CA ARG A 215 10.98 0.64 -22.60
C ARG A 215 10.76 1.79 -21.63
N LEU A 216 9.54 2.29 -21.53
CA LEU A 216 9.18 3.34 -20.57
C LEU A 216 9.38 2.89 -19.12
N GLU A 217 9.04 1.66 -18.81
CA GLU A 217 9.28 1.04 -17.51
C GLU A 217 10.76 0.94 -17.16
N ALA A 218 11.58 0.49 -18.10
CA ALA A 218 13.04 0.44 -17.94
C ALA A 218 13.66 1.83 -17.75
N LEU A 219 13.14 2.83 -18.47
CA LEU A 219 13.54 4.24 -18.30
C LEU A 219 13.14 4.77 -16.91
N PHE A 220 11.97 4.41 -16.43
CA PHE A 220 11.52 4.80 -15.09
C PHE A 220 12.39 4.19 -13.99
N ASP A 221 12.68 2.90 -14.07
CA ASP A 221 13.59 2.25 -13.13
C ASP A 221 15.00 2.85 -13.17
N SER A 222 15.44 3.25 -14.34
CA SER A 222 16.72 3.96 -14.52
C SER A 222 16.65 5.36 -13.90
N ALA A 223 15.56 6.09 -14.08
CA ALA A 223 15.36 7.41 -13.50
C ALA A 223 15.30 7.36 -11.96
N ILE A 224 14.65 6.35 -11.39
CA ILE A 224 14.66 6.15 -9.92
C ILE A 224 16.06 5.91 -9.41
N THR A 225 16.84 5.05 -10.10
CA THR A 225 18.23 4.78 -9.71
C THR A 225 19.08 6.04 -9.82
N PHE A 226 18.98 6.77 -10.91
CA PHE A 226 19.68 8.03 -11.13
C PHE A 226 19.29 9.09 -10.09
N SER A 227 18.00 9.19 -9.75
CA SER A 227 17.52 10.11 -8.69
C SER A 227 18.09 9.74 -7.31
N ARG A 228 18.26 8.44 -7.01
CA ARG A 228 18.95 7.99 -5.81
C ARG A 228 20.41 8.41 -5.82
N ASP A 229 21.14 8.18 -6.92
CA ASP A 229 22.55 8.49 -7.05
C ASP A 229 22.80 10.00 -6.91
N LEU A 230 21.87 10.82 -7.38
CA LEU A 230 21.83 12.27 -7.14
C LEU A 230 21.29 12.67 -5.75
N LYS A 231 20.95 11.71 -4.87
CA LYS A 231 20.35 11.94 -3.55
C LYS A 231 18.99 12.66 -3.60
N LEU A 232 18.29 12.60 -4.73
CA LEU A 232 16.95 13.21 -4.92
C LEU A 232 15.80 12.26 -4.56
N LEU A 233 16.02 10.93 -4.61
CA LEU A 233 14.98 9.95 -4.33
C LEU A 233 14.29 10.16 -2.97
N PRO A 234 14.99 10.47 -1.86
CA PRO A 234 14.33 10.80 -0.61
C PRO A 234 13.37 11.98 -0.70
N ILE A 235 13.68 12.99 -1.53
CA ILE A 235 12.82 14.17 -1.74
C ILE A 235 11.53 13.74 -2.44
N PHE A 236 11.63 12.91 -3.49
CA PHE A 236 10.46 12.38 -4.19
C PHE A 236 9.58 11.53 -3.27
N LEU A 237 10.17 10.70 -2.41
CA LEU A 237 9.41 9.92 -1.43
C LEU A 237 8.69 10.84 -0.43
N MET A 238 9.36 11.89 0.06
CA MET A 238 8.70 12.87 0.95
C MET A 238 7.53 13.56 0.24
N ALA A 239 7.70 13.99 -1.02
CA ALA A 239 6.64 14.60 -1.81
C ALA A 239 5.48 13.62 -2.10
N ALA A 240 5.77 12.32 -2.26
CA ALA A 240 4.75 11.29 -2.44
C ALA A 240 3.86 11.04 -1.20
N GLY A 241 4.16 11.68 -0.07
CA GLY A 241 3.33 11.61 1.14
C GLY A 241 4.08 11.19 2.40
N TYR A 242 5.31 10.69 2.32
CA TYR A 242 6.08 10.28 3.50
C TYR A 242 6.43 11.46 4.44
N LYS A 243 6.33 12.71 3.97
CA LYS A 243 6.46 13.91 4.82
C LYS A 243 5.40 13.98 5.93
N HIS A 244 4.28 13.28 5.79
CA HIS A 244 3.23 13.20 6.80
C HIS A 244 3.53 12.18 7.93
N LEU A 245 4.63 11.44 7.81
CA LEU A 245 5.11 10.59 8.89
C LEU A 245 5.86 11.41 9.96
N PRO A 246 5.93 10.94 11.22
CA PRO A 246 6.83 11.51 12.20
C PRO A 246 8.28 11.57 11.74
N ALA A 247 9.03 12.59 12.12
CA ALA A 247 10.40 12.82 11.66
C ALA A 247 11.32 11.59 11.80
N ARG A 248 11.19 10.85 12.91
CA ARG A 248 11.93 9.60 13.15
C ARG A 248 11.65 8.51 12.09
N LEU A 249 10.43 8.46 11.55
CA LEU A 249 10.05 7.51 10.50
C LEU A 249 10.43 8.02 9.12
N GLN A 250 10.37 9.32 8.88
CA GLN A 250 10.92 9.92 7.66
C GLN A 250 12.40 9.60 7.49
N GLN A 251 13.19 9.66 8.59
CA GLN A 251 14.60 9.28 8.56
C GLN A 251 14.77 7.79 8.18
N LYS A 252 13.91 6.89 8.69
CA LYS A 252 13.93 5.48 8.28
C LYS A 252 13.65 5.33 6.78
N VAL A 253 12.64 6.01 6.24
CA VAL A 253 12.36 6.00 4.79
C VAL A 253 13.59 6.41 3.99
N ARG A 254 14.29 7.46 4.41
CA ARG A 254 15.51 7.97 3.75
C ARG A 254 16.69 6.98 3.75
N VAL A 255 16.64 5.97 4.59
CA VAL A 255 17.71 4.95 4.71
C VAL A 255 17.23 3.59 4.19
N GLU A 256 16.07 3.13 4.67
CA GLU A 256 15.59 1.77 4.39
C GLU A 256 15.02 1.65 2.95
N ASP A 257 14.19 2.61 2.51
CA ASP A 257 13.47 2.52 1.23
C ASP A 257 14.29 3.00 0.01
N VAL A 258 15.44 3.63 0.23
CA VAL A 258 16.36 4.04 -0.84
C VAL A 258 17.62 3.17 -0.94
N SER A 259 17.71 2.11 -0.14
CA SER A 259 18.86 1.20 -0.14
C SER A 259 18.98 0.43 -1.46
N ASP A 260 20.18 -0.04 -1.79
CA ASP A 260 20.41 -0.89 -2.97
C ASP A 260 19.54 -2.16 -2.94
N ALA A 261 19.38 -2.75 -1.76
CA ALA A 261 18.54 -3.91 -1.56
C ALA A 261 17.07 -3.60 -1.90
N ALA A 262 16.54 -2.47 -1.41
CA ALA A 262 15.17 -2.05 -1.68
C ALA A 262 14.94 -1.77 -3.17
N LEU A 263 15.84 -1.07 -3.83
CA LEU A 263 15.75 -0.80 -5.28
C LEU A 263 15.86 -2.08 -6.11
N LYS A 264 16.73 -3.01 -5.72
CA LYS A 264 16.85 -4.32 -6.38
C LYS A 264 15.58 -5.13 -6.20
N ALA A 265 15.04 -5.20 -4.98
CA ALA A 265 13.80 -5.90 -4.66
C ALA A 265 12.62 -5.32 -5.46
N ARG A 266 12.48 -3.98 -5.50
CA ARG A 266 11.47 -3.30 -6.28
C ARG A 266 11.54 -3.66 -7.77
N ARG A 267 12.74 -3.67 -8.38
CA ARG A 267 12.93 -4.07 -9.79
C ARG A 267 12.54 -5.51 -10.04
N GLN A 268 12.83 -6.41 -9.10
CA GLN A 268 12.45 -7.82 -9.22
C GLN A 268 10.93 -7.99 -9.16
N GLU A 269 10.24 -7.30 -8.24
CA GLU A 269 8.76 -7.27 -8.19
C GLU A 269 8.17 -6.70 -9.47
N ASN A 270 8.73 -5.61 -9.98
CA ASN A 270 8.27 -4.97 -11.21
C ASN A 270 8.35 -5.90 -12.42
N LYS A 271 9.44 -6.64 -12.56
CA LYS A 271 9.58 -7.65 -13.64
C LYS A 271 8.51 -8.74 -13.59
N GLY A 272 8.08 -9.13 -12.39
CA GLY A 272 7.04 -10.14 -12.18
C GLY A 272 5.61 -9.60 -12.28
N TYR A 273 5.40 -8.30 -12.19
CA TYR A 273 4.09 -7.68 -12.04
C TYR A 273 3.14 -7.96 -13.22
N TYR A 274 3.54 -7.57 -14.43
CA TYR A 274 2.65 -7.76 -15.60
C TYR A 274 2.44 -9.22 -16.01
N PRO A 275 3.47 -10.09 -15.95
CA PRO A 275 3.26 -11.53 -16.13
C PRO A 275 2.25 -12.11 -15.12
N ALA A 276 2.31 -11.65 -13.86
CA ALA A 276 1.38 -12.08 -12.83
C ALA A 276 -0.06 -11.64 -13.12
N LEU A 277 -0.28 -10.37 -13.54
CA LEU A 277 -1.60 -9.89 -13.92
C LEU A 277 -2.15 -10.62 -15.15
N ALA A 278 -1.30 -10.94 -16.16
CA ALA A 278 -1.70 -11.71 -17.32
C ALA A 278 -2.20 -13.11 -16.93
N LYS A 279 -1.46 -13.79 -16.06
CA LYS A 279 -1.85 -15.10 -15.54
C LYS A 279 -3.18 -15.06 -14.77
N LEU A 280 -3.42 -14.02 -13.98
CA LEU A 280 -4.68 -13.84 -13.24
C LEU A 280 -5.88 -13.55 -14.17
N ARG A 281 -5.67 -12.90 -15.31
CA ARG A 281 -6.70 -12.75 -16.34
C ARG A 281 -7.11 -14.09 -16.97
N GLU A 282 -6.12 -14.94 -17.25
CA GLU A 282 -6.35 -16.27 -17.83
C GLU A 282 -6.96 -17.25 -16.83
N GLN A 283 -6.61 -17.08 -15.55
CA GLN A 283 -7.07 -17.92 -14.44
C GLN A 283 -7.64 -17.04 -13.31
N PRO A 284 -8.89 -16.56 -13.47
CA PRO A 284 -9.53 -15.70 -12.48
C PRO A 284 -9.61 -16.36 -11.10
N LEU A 285 -9.40 -15.55 -10.06
CA LEU A 285 -9.50 -16.01 -8.69
C LEU A 285 -10.98 -16.25 -8.29
N PRO A 286 -11.24 -17.22 -7.42
CA PRO A 286 -12.57 -17.36 -6.82
C PRO A 286 -12.90 -16.10 -6.02
N HIS A 287 -14.18 -15.75 -5.99
CA HIS A 287 -14.67 -14.60 -5.25
C HIS A 287 -14.54 -14.85 -3.73
N PRO A 288 -13.98 -13.90 -2.97
CA PRO A 288 -13.92 -14.01 -1.52
C PRO A 288 -15.33 -14.11 -0.92
N GLN A 289 -15.47 -14.95 0.08
CA GLN A 289 -16.73 -15.18 0.82
C GLN A 289 -16.72 -14.48 2.18
N VAL A 290 -15.86 -13.47 2.31
CA VAL A 290 -15.72 -12.61 3.50
C VAL A 290 -16.06 -11.17 3.12
N PRO A 291 -16.40 -10.30 4.07
CA PRO A 291 -16.62 -8.88 3.79
C PRO A 291 -15.41 -8.25 3.09
N VAL A 292 -15.69 -7.48 2.04
CA VAL A 292 -14.66 -6.79 1.25
C VAL A 292 -14.95 -5.28 1.26
N GLU A 293 -13.97 -4.49 1.73
CA GLU A 293 -13.95 -3.04 1.53
C GLU A 293 -12.98 -2.70 0.41
N ILE A 294 -13.42 -1.93 -0.57
CA ILE A 294 -12.59 -1.43 -1.67
C ILE A 294 -12.57 0.08 -1.59
N LEU A 295 -11.43 0.63 -1.19
CA LEU A 295 -11.19 2.07 -1.08
C LEU A 295 -10.28 2.50 -2.23
N LEU A 296 -10.83 3.18 -3.22
CA LEU A 296 -10.08 3.69 -4.38
C LEU A 296 -9.60 5.13 -4.13
N ALA A 297 -8.46 5.50 -4.70
CA ALA A 297 -8.13 6.90 -4.90
C ALA A 297 -9.22 7.56 -5.77
N SER A 298 -9.54 8.83 -5.48
CA SER A 298 -10.58 9.55 -6.21
C SER A 298 -10.24 9.62 -7.70
N SER A 299 -11.16 9.18 -8.52
CA SER A 299 -11.03 9.13 -9.98
C SER A 299 -12.40 9.36 -10.63
N SER A 300 -12.40 9.72 -11.93
CA SER A 300 -13.65 9.81 -12.67
C SER A 300 -14.38 8.46 -12.71
N PRO A 301 -15.73 8.45 -12.52
CA PRO A 301 -16.54 7.24 -12.72
C PRO A 301 -16.42 6.64 -14.14
N GLU A 302 -16.05 7.45 -15.13
CA GLU A 302 -15.84 7.00 -16.51
C GLU A 302 -14.49 6.36 -16.73
N SER A 303 -13.54 6.48 -15.79
CA SER A 303 -12.22 5.89 -15.91
C SER A 303 -12.29 4.35 -15.95
N GLU A 304 -11.44 3.74 -16.75
CA GLU A 304 -11.31 2.26 -16.79
C GLU A 304 -11.00 1.68 -15.42
N TRP A 305 -10.22 2.42 -14.62
CA TRP A 305 -9.87 2.04 -13.26
C TRP A 305 -11.10 1.89 -12.36
N PHE A 306 -11.94 2.94 -12.31
CA PHE A 306 -13.16 2.91 -11.50
C PHE A 306 -14.14 1.84 -12.00
N LYS A 307 -14.36 1.76 -13.32
CA LYS A 307 -15.27 0.78 -13.92
C LYS A 307 -14.87 -0.66 -13.60
N ALA A 308 -13.59 -0.99 -13.74
CA ALA A 308 -13.09 -2.33 -13.46
C ALA A 308 -13.28 -2.74 -11.99
N HIS A 309 -13.02 -1.82 -11.05
CA HIS A 309 -13.21 -2.10 -9.62
C HIS A 309 -14.70 -2.12 -9.23
N SER A 310 -15.53 -1.30 -9.85
CA SER A 310 -16.98 -1.32 -9.67
C SER A 310 -17.57 -2.62 -10.18
N GLU A 311 -17.14 -3.08 -11.36
CA GLU A 311 -17.55 -4.39 -11.90
C GLU A 311 -17.07 -5.54 -10.99
N TYR A 312 -15.83 -5.49 -10.52
CA TYR A 312 -15.34 -6.48 -9.57
C TYR A 312 -16.18 -6.50 -8.28
N ALA A 313 -16.43 -5.33 -7.69
CA ALA A 313 -17.25 -5.22 -6.47
C ALA A 313 -18.66 -5.78 -6.65
N SER A 314 -19.30 -5.53 -7.80
CA SER A 314 -20.66 -5.99 -8.09
C SER A 314 -20.80 -7.53 -8.19
N LYS A 315 -19.69 -8.24 -8.40
CA LYS A 315 -19.63 -9.72 -8.48
C LYS A 315 -19.39 -10.37 -7.11
N LEU A 316 -19.05 -9.59 -6.09
CA LEU A 316 -18.76 -10.11 -4.76
C LEU A 316 -20.03 -10.21 -3.92
N PRO A 317 -20.17 -11.25 -3.06
CA PRO A 317 -21.36 -11.45 -2.25
C PRO A 317 -21.54 -10.36 -1.18
N ASP A 318 -20.46 -9.83 -0.66
CA ASP A 318 -20.47 -8.78 0.38
C ASP A 318 -19.30 -7.81 0.13
N ALA A 319 -19.50 -6.83 -0.74
CA ALA A 319 -18.51 -5.81 -1.04
C ALA A 319 -19.08 -4.40 -0.91
N HIS A 320 -18.26 -3.50 -0.41
CA HIS A 320 -18.51 -2.07 -0.40
C HIS A 320 -17.34 -1.33 -1.08
N LEU A 321 -17.67 -0.54 -2.09
CA LEU A 321 -16.71 0.26 -2.85
C LEU A 321 -16.98 1.74 -2.63
N TRP A 322 -15.95 2.49 -2.31
CA TRP A 322 -16.00 3.93 -2.14
C TRP A 322 -14.66 4.59 -2.52
N GLN A 323 -14.68 5.91 -2.65
CA GLN A 323 -13.50 6.67 -3.06
C GLN A 323 -12.94 7.48 -1.88
N ALA A 324 -11.63 7.48 -1.75
CA ALA A 324 -10.90 8.32 -0.81
C ALA A 324 -10.96 9.78 -1.25
N SER A 325 -10.89 10.69 -0.28
CA SER A 325 -10.82 12.14 -0.53
C SER A 325 -9.43 12.58 -1.02
N THR A 326 -8.82 11.80 -1.90
CA THR A 326 -7.54 12.09 -2.57
C THR A 326 -7.47 11.36 -3.90
N SER A 327 -6.91 12.00 -4.92
CA SER A 327 -6.60 11.38 -6.21
C SER A 327 -5.22 10.70 -6.24
N SER A 328 -4.47 10.77 -5.15
CA SER A 328 -3.15 10.14 -5.07
C SER A 328 -3.26 8.66 -4.77
N HIS A 329 -2.49 7.85 -5.49
CA HIS A 329 -2.32 6.42 -5.23
C HIS A 329 -1.79 6.11 -3.81
N MET A 330 -1.14 7.09 -3.15
CA MET A 330 -0.57 6.92 -1.81
C MET A 330 -1.61 7.15 -0.69
N VAL A 331 -2.82 6.60 -0.87
CA VAL A 331 -3.95 6.71 0.07
C VAL A 331 -3.54 6.42 1.52
N PRO A 332 -2.74 5.36 1.84
CA PRO A 332 -2.38 5.07 3.23
C PRO A 332 -1.57 6.18 3.92
N LEU A 333 -0.81 6.97 3.17
CA LEU A 333 -0.04 8.09 3.70
C LEU A 333 -0.86 9.37 3.83
N LEU A 334 -1.73 9.63 2.85
CA LEU A 334 -2.45 10.90 2.74
C LEU A 334 -3.80 10.88 3.44
N LYS A 335 -4.45 9.71 3.50
CA LYS A 335 -5.78 9.50 4.08
C LYS A 335 -5.82 8.29 5.02
N PRO A 336 -4.92 8.20 6.01
CA PRO A 336 -4.83 7.05 6.90
C PRO A 336 -6.11 6.84 7.72
N GLN A 337 -6.89 7.90 7.97
CA GLN A 337 -8.17 7.82 8.68
C GLN A 337 -9.21 7.04 7.88
N GLU A 338 -9.25 7.24 6.54
CA GLU A 338 -10.19 6.56 5.67
C GLU A 338 -9.84 5.07 5.54
N VAL A 339 -8.54 4.74 5.47
CA VAL A 339 -8.09 3.34 5.52
C VAL A 339 -8.47 2.69 6.86
N ALA A 340 -8.26 3.40 7.98
CA ALA A 340 -8.67 2.88 9.30
C ALA A 340 -10.19 2.73 9.41
N LEU A 341 -10.98 3.60 8.76
CA LEU A 341 -12.44 3.47 8.68
C LEU A 341 -12.84 2.22 7.89
N ALA A 342 -12.20 1.98 6.72
CA ALA A 342 -12.45 0.78 5.91
C ALA A 342 -12.23 -0.51 6.73
N VAL A 343 -11.16 -0.58 7.52
CA VAL A 343 -10.89 -1.72 8.41
C VAL A 343 -12.01 -1.91 9.44
N LYS A 344 -12.49 -0.81 10.05
CA LYS A 344 -13.58 -0.87 11.04
C LYS A 344 -14.90 -1.30 10.40
N GLN A 345 -15.19 -0.85 9.19
CA GLN A 345 -16.39 -1.25 8.44
C GLN A 345 -16.35 -2.73 8.08
N ALA A 346 -15.20 -3.22 7.59
CA ALA A 346 -15.01 -4.64 7.32
C ALA A 346 -15.18 -5.51 8.58
N ASP A 347 -14.64 -5.06 9.73
CA ASP A 347 -14.78 -5.76 11.00
C ASP A 347 -16.25 -5.79 11.48
N ALA A 348 -16.96 -4.66 11.37
CA ALA A 348 -18.37 -4.59 11.76
C ALA A 348 -19.26 -5.53 10.93
N ARG A 349 -19.05 -5.61 9.61
CA ARG A 349 -19.79 -6.51 8.71
C ARG A 349 -19.47 -7.99 8.95
N ARG A 350 -18.26 -8.30 9.35
CA ARG A 350 -17.85 -9.66 9.74
C ARG A 350 -18.64 -10.16 10.97
N SER A 351 -18.96 -9.25 11.86
CA SER A 351 -19.64 -9.56 13.15
C SER A 351 -21.16 -9.48 13.04
N ALA A 352 -21.72 -9.05 11.91
CA ALA A 352 -23.16 -8.98 11.66
C ALA A 352 -23.70 -10.30 11.09
#